data_9e48546d8cf8b4c5afa77c6c99ca79c4
#
_entry.id   9e48546d8cf8b4c5afa77c6c99ca79c4
#
_cell.length_a   1.000
_cell.length_b   1.000
_cell.length_c   1.000
_cell.angle_alpha   90.00
_cell.angle_beta   90.00
_cell.angle_gamma   90.00
#
_symmetry.space_group_name_H-M   'P 1'
#
loop_
_entity.id
_entity.type
_entity.pdbx_description
1 polymer ?
#
loop_
_entity_poly.entity_id
_entity_poly.type
_entity_poly.pdbx_seq_one_letter_code
_entity_poly.pdbx_strand_id
1 'polypeptide(L)'
;MRIVVDTNVLLGACLGTGTANAVVAACLKGRCVPLMGNALFNEYEDVFGRDDLFKNCKLSRGERDELLDVLFACCEWTRVYYLWRPNLPDEADNHLVELAVAGGADFIVTRNLRHLRNMQLRFPQLRIASPGTFLKEI
;
A
#
# COMPACT_ATOMS: atom_id res chain seq x y z
N MET A 1 2.84 13.27 6.55
CA MET A 1 3.64 12.26 5.81
C MET A 1 2.73 11.48 4.90
N ARG A 2 3.06 11.42 3.63
CA ARG A 2 2.30 10.69 2.62
C ARG A 2 2.97 9.36 2.32
N ILE A 3 2.19 8.30 2.20
CA ILE A 3 2.71 6.95 1.97
C ILE A 3 1.88 6.21 0.92
N VAL A 4 2.50 5.24 0.27
CA VAL A 4 1.81 4.24 -0.55
C VAL A 4 1.89 2.92 0.19
N VAL A 5 0.75 2.30 0.45
CA VAL A 5 0.67 1.02 1.15
C VAL A 5 0.39 -0.08 0.14
N ASP A 6 1.35 -0.97 -0.02
CA ASP A 6 1.18 -2.12 -0.91
C ASP A 6 0.06 -3.03 -0.40
N THR A 7 -0.64 -3.66 -1.32
CA THR A 7 -1.78 -4.53 -1.02
C THR A 7 -1.42 -5.62 -0.02
N ASN A 8 -0.19 -6.17 -0.08
CA ASN A 8 0.24 -7.22 0.83
C ASN A 8 0.28 -6.77 2.30
N VAL A 9 0.48 -5.48 2.56
CA VAL A 9 0.46 -4.94 3.92
C VAL A 9 -0.97 -4.95 4.47
N LEU A 10 -1.93 -4.50 3.66
CA LEU A 10 -3.33 -4.51 4.09
C LEU A 10 -3.84 -5.95 4.26
N LEU A 11 -3.47 -6.84 3.36
CA LEU A 11 -3.78 -8.26 3.49
C LEU A 11 -3.21 -8.84 4.80
N GLY A 12 -1.95 -8.54 5.10
CA GLY A 12 -1.31 -8.94 6.36
C GLY A 12 -2.02 -8.41 7.59
N ALA A 13 -2.51 -7.17 7.52
CA ALA A 13 -3.30 -6.58 8.61
C ALA A 13 -4.57 -7.38 8.88
N CYS A 14 -5.28 -7.76 7.82
CA CYS A 14 -6.50 -8.58 7.95
C CYS A 14 -6.21 -9.99 8.48
N LEU A 15 -5.04 -10.54 8.17
CA LEU A 15 -4.63 -11.86 8.63
C LEU A 15 -3.99 -11.84 10.02
N GLY A 16 -3.92 -10.68 10.68
CA GLY A 16 -3.48 -10.57 12.05
C GLY A 16 -2.00 -10.28 12.26
N THR A 17 -1.27 -9.85 11.21
CA THR A 17 0.13 -9.45 11.34
C THR A 17 0.22 -8.12 12.11
N GLY A 18 0.91 -8.13 13.27
CA GLY A 18 0.91 -6.98 14.19
C GLY A 18 1.47 -5.68 13.60
N THR A 19 2.61 -5.74 12.87
CA THR A 19 3.19 -4.55 12.25
C THR A 19 2.31 -4.01 11.12
N ALA A 20 1.72 -4.88 10.32
CA ALA A 20 0.79 -4.46 9.27
C ALA A 20 -0.45 -3.80 9.86
N ASN A 21 -1.01 -4.37 10.93
CA ASN A 21 -2.13 -3.77 11.66
C ASN A 21 -1.78 -2.37 12.17
N ALA A 22 -0.57 -2.20 12.71
CA ALA A 22 -0.15 -0.91 13.23
C ALA A 22 -0.01 0.15 12.15
N VAL A 23 0.44 -0.22 10.95
CA VAL A 23 0.50 0.71 9.79
C VAL A 23 -0.91 1.14 9.40
N VAL A 24 -1.84 0.21 9.27
CA VAL A 24 -3.23 0.53 8.91
C VAL A 24 -3.86 1.41 9.99
N ALA A 25 -3.64 1.09 11.27
CA ALA A 25 -4.14 1.90 12.38
C ALA A 25 -3.58 3.33 12.32
N ALA A 26 -2.30 3.51 11.99
CA ALA A 26 -1.69 4.82 11.84
C ALA A 26 -2.38 5.64 10.74
N CYS A 27 -2.71 5.00 9.61
CA CYS A 27 -3.46 5.65 8.53
C CYS A 27 -4.86 6.08 9.01
N LEU A 28 -5.57 5.19 9.69
CA LEU A 28 -6.93 5.47 10.17
C LEU A 28 -6.95 6.56 11.24
N LYS A 29 -5.88 6.69 12.01
CA LYS A 29 -5.74 7.72 13.04
C LYS A 29 -5.23 9.06 12.51
N GLY A 30 -4.91 9.14 11.22
CA GLY A 30 -4.41 10.36 10.61
C GLY A 30 -2.94 10.66 10.89
N ARG A 31 -2.17 9.70 11.37
CA ARG A 31 -0.73 9.88 11.63
C ARG A 31 0.08 9.91 10.33
N CYS A 32 -0.46 9.33 9.29
CA CYS A 32 0.07 9.39 7.92
C CYS A 32 -1.10 9.38 6.95
N VAL A 33 -0.85 9.84 5.72
CA VAL A 33 -1.87 9.93 4.67
C VAL A 33 -1.55 8.88 3.61
N PRO A 34 -2.39 7.84 3.47
CA PRO A 34 -2.20 6.88 2.39
C PRO A 34 -2.66 7.48 1.06
N LEU A 35 -1.87 7.26 0.02
CA LEU A 35 -2.24 7.65 -1.33
C LEU A 35 -3.00 6.51 -2.01
N MET A 36 -3.91 6.88 -2.91
CA MET A 36 -4.66 5.93 -3.71
C MET A 36 -4.75 6.40 -5.15
N GLY A 37 -4.66 5.46 -6.08
CA GLY A 37 -4.83 5.69 -7.49
C GLY A 37 -5.58 4.53 -8.11
N ASN A 38 -5.97 4.65 -9.39
CA ASN A 38 -6.83 3.65 -10.04
C ASN A 38 -6.22 2.25 -10.03
N ALA A 39 -4.94 2.12 -10.34
CA ALA A 39 -4.29 0.81 -10.40
C ALA A 39 -4.24 0.13 -9.04
N LEU A 40 -3.87 0.86 -7.99
CA LEU A 40 -3.81 0.32 -6.64
C LEU A 40 -5.21 -0.01 -6.11
N PHE A 41 -6.18 0.84 -6.38
CA PHE A 41 -7.57 0.60 -6.01
C PHE A 41 -8.09 -0.70 -6.62
N ASN A 42 -7.84 -0.91 -7.92
CA ASN A 42 -8.27 -2.12 -8.61
C ASN A 42 -7.57 -3.37 -8.02
N GLU A 43 -6.31 -3.26 -7.65
CA GLU A 43 -5.58 -4.36 -7.03
C GLU A 43 -6.16 -4.69 -5.64
N TYR A 44 -6.49 -3.68 -4.84
CA TYR A 44 -7.13 -3.90 -3.54
C TYR A 44 -8.48 -4.61 -3.70
N GLU A 45 -9.31 -4.15 -4.63
CA GLU A 45 -10.60 -4.79 -4.88
C GLU A 45 -10.45 -6.22 -5.36
N ASP A 46 -9.50 -6.47 -6.26
CA ASP A 46 -9.23 -7.82 -6.77
C ASP A 46 -8.80 -8.76 -5.65
N VAL A 47 -7.83 -8.36 -4.84
CA VAL A 47 -7.32 -9.19 -3.74
C VAL A 47 -8.39 -9.41 -2.68
N PHE A 48 -9.12 -8.38 -2.29
CA PHE A 48 -10.15 -8.48 -1.25
C PHE A 48 -11.42 -9.21 -1.72
N GLY A 49 -11.58 -9.37 -3.03
CA GLY A 49 -12.62 -10.22 -3.60
C GLY A 49 -12.31 -11.71 -3.61
N ARG A 50 -11.07 -12.09 -3.27
CA ARG A 50 -10.64 -13.49 -3.25
C ARG A 50 -10.86 -14.09 -1.87
N ASP A 51 -12.02 -14.70 -1.65
CA ASP A 51 -12.39 -15.24 -0.34
C ASP A 51 -11.42 -16.32 0.18
N ASP A 52 -10.76 -17.06 -0.74
CA ASP A 52 -9.80 -18.09 -0.36
C ASP A 52 -8.59 -17.54 0.41
N LEU A 53 -8.21 -16.28 0.17
CA LEU A 53 -7.12 -15.64 0.89
C LEU A 53 -7.46 -15.33 2.34
N PHE A 54 -8.74 -15.31 2.69
CA PHE A 54 -9.23 -14.87 3.99
C PHE A 54 -9.82 -16.00 4.84
N LYS A 55 -9.54 -17.26 4.51
CA LYS A 55 -10.08 -18.42 5.25
C LYS A 55 -9.77 -18.37 6.75
N ASN A 56 -8.58 -17.89 7.11
CA ASN A 56 -8.13 -17.80 8.50
C ASN A 56 -8.26 -16.40 9.08
N CYS A 57 -8.93 -15.50 8.37
CA CYS A 57 -9.14 -14.13 8.83
C CYS A 57 -10.27 -14.10 9.86
N LYS A 58 -10.06 -13.37 10.95
CA LYS A 58 -11.09 -13.18 11.98
C LYS A 58 -12.22 -12.25 11.55
N LEU A 59 -11.96 -11.42 10.52
CA LEU A 59 -12.97 -10.51 9.99
C LEU A 59 -13.86 -11.23 9.00
N SER A 60 -15.16 -11.01 9.09
CA SER A 60 -16.12 -11.45 8.08
C SER A 60 -15.92 -10.65 6.79
N ARG A 61 -16.54 -11.10 5.70
CA ARG A 61 -16.51 -10.36 4.44
C ARG A 61 -17.06 -8.94 4.60
N GLY A 62 -18.18 -8.79 5.30
CA GLY A 62 -18.75 -7.48 5.56
C GLY A 62 -17.83 -6.57 6.36
N GLU A 63 -17.14 -7.12 7.34
CA GLU A 63 -16.16 -6.37 8.13
C GLU A 63 -14.93 -5.97 7.30
N ARG A 64 -14.47 -6.84 6.40
CA ARG A 64 -13.37 -6.51 5.48
C ARG A 64 -13.76 -5.39 4.53
N ASP A 65 -14.97 -5.46 3.97
CA ASP A 65 -15.48 -4.43 3.06
C ASP A 65 -15.60 -3.08 3.77
N GLU A 66 -16.08 -3.09 5.01
CA GLU A 66 -16.17 -1.89 5.84
C GLU A 66 -14.80 -1.29 6.12
N LEU A 67 -13.80 -2.13 6.43
CA LEU A 67 -12.42 -1.69 6.64
C LEU A 67 -11.87 -1.00 5.40
N LEU A 68 -12.09 -1.58 4.22
CA LEU A 68 -11.68 -0.98 2.95
C LEU A 68 -12.35 0.37 2.72
N ASP A 69 -13.64 0.46 2.97
CA ASP A 69 -14.38 1.72 2.79
C ASP A 69 -13.82 2.82 3.69
N VAL A 70 -13.54 2.49 4.95
CA VAL A 70 -12.96 3.44 5.90
C VAL A 70 -11.56 3.86 5.45
N LEU A 71 -10.74 2.90 5.01
CA LEU A 71 -9.39 3.20 4.53
C LEU A 71 -9.43 4.09 3.29
N PHE A 72 -10.30 3.79 2.32
CA PHE A 72 -10.45 4.61 1.12
C PHE A 72 -10.89 6.04 1.45
N ALA A 73 -11.72 6.21 2.48
CA ALA A 73 -12.12 7.53 2.93
C ALA A 73 -10.96 8.34 3.53
N CYS A 74 -9.94 7.65 4.06
CA CYS A 74 -8.73 8.29 4.61
C CYS A 74 -7.67 8.56 3.54
N CYS A 75 -7.81 7.99 2.34
CA CYS A 75 -6.82 8.12 1.28
C CYS A 75 -6.90 9.46 0.57
N GLU A 76 -5.74 9.95 0.14
CA GLU A 76 -5.66 11.04 -0.82
C GLU A 76 -5.60 10.44 -2.22
N TRP A 77 -6.64 10.70 -3.02
CA TRP A 77 -6.72 10.19 -4.39
C TRP A 77 -5.85 11.03 -5.31
N THR A 78 -5.00 10.33 -6.06
CA THR A 78 -3.97 10.94 -6.89
C THR A 78 -4.08 10.44 -8.32
N ARG A 79 -4.05 11.36 -9.27
CA ARG A 79 -3.98 11.00 -10.69
C ARG A 79 -2.54 10.80 -11.09
N VAL A 80 -2.30 9.74 -11.88
CA VAL A 80 -0.98 9.41 -12.41
C VAL A 80 -0.98 9.73 -13.90
N TYR A 81 -0.18 10.70 -14.31
CA TYR A 81 -0.10 11.15 -15.70
C TYR A 81 1.05 10.54 -16.47
N TYR A 82 2.11 10.09 -15.75
CA TYR A 82 3.31 9.55 -16.36
C TYR A 82 3.52 8.11 -15.94
N LEU A 83 3.91 7.27 -16.91
CA LEU A 83 4.20 5.86 -16.66
C LEU A 83 5.71 5.65 -16.88
N TRP A 84 6.41 5.28 -15.83
CA TRP A 84 7.86 5.00 -15.85
C TRP A 84 8.07 3.50 -16.03
N ARG A 85 7.86 3.01 -17.25
CA ARG A 85 7.96 1.59 -17.57
C ARG A 85 8.96 1.35 -18.70
N PRO A 86 9.80 0.29 -18.59
CA PRO A 86 9.96 -0.56 -17.42
C PRO A 86 10.85 0.12 -16.36
N ASN A 87 10.51 0.02 -15.08
CA ASN A 87 11.33 0.52 -13.98
C ASN A 87 11.69 -0.58 -12.97
N LEU A 88 10.80 -1.55 -12.78
CA LEU A 88 10.99 -2.66 -11.86
C LEU A 88 11.05 -3.98 -12.64
N PRO A 89 11.73 -5.01 -12.07
CA PRO A 89 11.74 -6.34 -12.69
C PRO A 89 10.34 -6.91 -12.92
N ASP A 90 9.41 -6.65 -11.99
CA ASP A 90 8.01 -6.97 -12.16
C ASP A 90 7.25 -5.70 -12.51
N GLU A 91 6.79 -5.60 -13.75
CA GLU A 91 6.02 -4.44 -14.20
C GLU A 91 4.74 -4.22 -13.42
N ALA A 92 4.17 -5.27 -12.83
CA ALA A 92 2.97 -5.16 -12.03
C ALA A 92 3.16 -4.26 -10.80
N ASP A 93 4.41 -4.08 -10.33
CA ASP A 93 4.73 -3.23 -9.19
C ASP A 93 5.02 -1.77 -9.57
N ASN A 94 5.15 -1.48 -10.85
CA ASN A 94 5.46 -0.11 -11.31
C ASN A 94 4.40 0.90 -10.88
N HIS A 95 3.14 0.50 -10.77
CA HIS A 95 2.07 1.41 -10.38
C HIS A 95 2.27 1.98 -8.96
N LEU A 96 2.95 1.25 -8.07
CA LEU A 96 3.25 1.72 -6.72
C LEU A 96 4.21 2.91 -6.77
N VAL A 97 5.26 2.79 -7.59
CA VAL A 97 6.26 3.86 -7.77
C VAL A 97 5.64 5.05 -8.47
N GLU A 98 4.86 4.81 -9.52
CA GLU A 98 4.18 5.87 -10.26
C GLU A 98 3.26 6.69 -9.36
N LEU A 99 2.48 6.01 -8.51
CA LEU A 99 1.59 6.66 -7.56
C LEU A 99 2.39 7.46 -6.51
N ALA A 100 3.45 6.87 -5.98
CA ALA A 100 4.28 7.51 -4.97
C ALA A 100 4.90 8.80 -5.50
N VAL A 101 5.43 8.78 -6.72
CA VAL A 101 6.04 9.95 -7.34
C VAL A 101 4.98 11.00 -7.66
N ALA A 102 3.86 10.58 -8.25
CA ALA A 102 2.78 11.50 -8.61
C ALA A 102 2.19 12.23 -7.39
N GLY A 103 2.07 11.53 -6.27
CA GLY A 103 1.50 12.09 -5.04
C GLY A 103 2.50 12.67 -4.07
N GLY A 104 3.79 12.62 -4.39
CA GLY A 104 4.84 13.14 -3.49
C GLY A 104 4.98 12.33 -2.21
N ALA A 105 4.89 11.01 -2.29
CA ALA A 105 4.99 10.15 -1.12
C ALA A 105 6.41 10.12 -0.55
N ASP A 106 6.50 10.01 0.76
CA ASP A 106 7.76 9.83 1.48
C ASP A 106 8.19 8.37 1.53
N PHE A 107 7.21 7.46 1.57
CA PHE A 107 7.45 6.03 1.67
C PHE A 107 6.52 5.21 0.77
N ILE A 108 7.05 4.10 0.27
CA ILE A 108 6.26 2.94 -0.13
C ILE A 108 6.46 1.90 0.97
N VAL A 109 5.37 1.50 1.62
CA VAL A 109 5.39 0.48 2.67
C VAL A 109 4.98 -0.85 2.05
N THR A 110 5.88 -1.83 2.09
CA THR A 110 5.68 -3.12 1.44
C THR A 110 6.37 -4.23 2.21
N ARG A 111 5.83 -5.45 2.08
CA ARG A 111 6.47 -6.66 2.61
C ARG A 111 7.44 -7.28 1.59
N ASN A 112 7.42 -6.84 0.34
CA ASN A 112 8.24 -7.35 -0.77
C ASN A 112 9.33 -6.38 -1.16
N LEU A 113 10.26 -6.08 -0.23
CA LEU A 113 11.31 -5.10 -0.43
C LEU A 113 12.19 -5.38 -1.66
N ARG A 114 12.44 -6.67 -1.96
CA ARG A 114 13.29 -7.06 -3.09
C ARG A 114 12.74 -6.57 -4.43
N HIS A 115 11.42 -6.59 -4.60
CA HIS A 115 10.78 -6.23 -5.85
C HIS A 115 10.92 -4.74 -6.16
N LEU A 116 11.01 -3.91 -5.12
CA LEU A 116 11.04 -2.46 -5.28
C LEU A 116 12.43 -1.86 -5.17
N ARG A 117 13.42 -2.56 -4.57
CA ARG A 117 14.78 -2.05 -4.41
C ARG A 117 15.59 -1.99 -5.71
N ASN A 118 15.22 -2.77 -6.71
CA ASN A 118 15.96 -2.88 -7.97
C ASN A 118 15.40 -1.95 -9.05
N MET A 119 14.98 -0.76 -8.67
CA MET A 119 14.47 0.24 -9.62
C MET A 119 15.58 0.74 -10.55
N GLN A 120 15.26 0.83 -11.86
CA GLN A 120 16.14 1.46 -12.85
C GLN A 120 16.19 2.96 -12.65
N LEU A 121 15.02 3.60 -12.44
CA LEU A 121 14.94 5.01 -12.09
C LEU A 121 14.90 5.13 -10.57
N ARG A 122 15.70 6.04 -10.04
CA ARG A 122 15.79 6.28 -8.60
C ARG A 122 15.18 7.62 -8.25
N PHE A 123 14.48 7.64 -7.13
CA PHE A 123 13.82 8.83 -6.61
C PHE A 123 14.35 9.07 -5.20
N PRO A 124 15.36 9.96 -5.03
CA PRO A 124 16.09 10.06 -3.76
C PRO A 124 15.22 10.39 -2.53
N GLN A 125 14.10 11.08 -2.74
CA GLN A 125 13.21 11.45 -1.65
C GLN A 125 12.23 10.36 -1.27
N LEU A 126 12.10 9.33 -2.11
CA LEU A 126 11.18 8.21 -1.88
C LEU A 126 11.94 7.07 -1.23
N ARG A 127 11.49 6.65 -0.05
CA ARG A 127 12.06 5.51 0.67
C ARG A 127 11.12 4.33 0.59
N ILE A 128 11.68 3.14 0.55
CA ILE A 128 10.93 1.88 0.52
C ILE A 128 11.23 1.16 1.82
N ALA A 129 10.18 0.83 2.57
CA ALA A 129 10.33 0.27 3.90
C ALA A 129 9.34 -0.86 4.16
N SER A 130 9.74 -1.80 5.03
CA SER A 130 8.82 -2.76 5.61
C SER A 130 7.89 -2.06 6.61
N PRO A 131 6.75 -2.66 6.95
CA PRO A 131 5.87 -2.09 7.98
C PRO A 131 6.60 -1.80 9.29
N GLY A 132 7.44 -2.72 9.75
CA GLY A 132 8.18 -2.54 10.99
C GLY A 132 9.17 -1.37 10.93
N THR A 133 9.91 -1.24 9.82
CA THR A 133 10.85 -0.15 9.63
C THR A 133 10.12 1.19 9.52
N PHE A 134 9.02 1.23 8.78
CA PHE A 134 8.23 2.44 8.64
C PHE A 134 7.71 2.95 9.99
N LEU A 135 7.23 2.06 10.85
CA LEU A 135 6.68 2.42 12.16
C LEU A 135 7.70 3.11 13.06
N LYS A 136 8.98 2.85 12.85
CA LYS A 136 10.06 3.52 13.62
C LYS A 136 10.26 4.96 13.19
N GLU A 137 9.74 5.34 12.03
CA GLU A 137 9.92 6.68 11.46
C GLU A 137 8.77 7.63 11.83
N ILE A 138 7.70 7.12 12.40
CA ILE A 138 6.54 7.93 12.78
C ILE A 138 6.28 7.95 14.27
#